data_a5ba6af5ff7e2826588b5db348e50600
#
_entry.id   a5ba6af5ff7e2826588b5db348e50600
#
_cell.length_a   1.000
_cell.length_b   1.000
_cell.length_c   1.000
_cell.angle_alpha   90.00
_cell.angle_beta   90.00
_cell.angle_gamma   90.00
#
_symmetry.space_group_name_H-M   'P 1'
#
loop_
_entity.id
_entity.type
_entity.pdbx_description
1 polymer ?
#
loop_
_entity_poly.entity_id
_entity_poly.type
_entity_poly.pdbx_seq_one_letter_code
_entity_poly.pdbx_strand_id
1 'polypeptide(L)'
;MSDLIKLTPIFHEKIWGGRQLETVFGYDIPDGPIGECWAISAHPNGDCQIAEGPYAGHTLSWLWAEHRELFGNCEGKEFPLLIKILDAKDDLSIQIHPNDEYAAEHENGSLGKTECWYVLDCEPGATIIVGQRAKDRVEAAQMIEEGRWDDMLNVLPIHKGDFFQIDSGTVHAIKTGTLILETQQSSDVTYRLYDYDRPGTDGNLRPLHIEQSLDCIDFDAQAPTDGTVTAPEVNGVTELESNPCYTVDRVRVNGSKTLDQRWPFMCLSVIDGEGTVCGDPVHKGSHLLAPSTVSSIDLEGKMELIISHL
;
A
#
# COMPACT_ATOMS: atom_id res chain seq x y z
N MET A 1 12.29 24.67 11.97
CA MET A 1 11.64 23.35 12.02
C MET A 1 10.66 23.36 10.87
N SER A 2 10.68 22.35 10.03
CA SER A 2 9.70 22.25 8.95
C SER A 2 8.32 21.98 9.53
N ASP A 3 7.28 22.38 8.80
CA ASP A 3 5.90 22.08 9.18
C ASP A 3 5.48 20.66 8.74
N LEU A 4 6.43 19.82 8.33
CA LEU A 4 6.19 18.42 7.97
C LEU A 4 6.02 17.54 9.21
N ILE A 5 5.23 16.51 9.08
CA ILE A 5 4.96 15.55 10.15
C ILE A 5 5.69 14.25 9.83
N LYS A 6 6.73 13.93 10.62
CA LYS A 6 7.45 12.65 10.52
C LYS A 6 6.70 11.57 11.29
N LEU A 7 6.55 10.43 10.69
CA LEU A 7 5.85 9.28 11.27
C LEU A 7 6.82 8.15 11.61
N THR A 8 6.55 7.49 12.72
CA THR A 8 7.23 6.27 13.13
C THR A 8 6.45 5.07 12.60
N PRO A 9 7.02 4.26 11.71
CA PRO A 9 6.36 3.08 11.17
C PRO A 9 6.02 2.05 12.26
N ILE A 10 4.98 1.24 11.98
CA ILE A 10 4.58 0.11 12.81
C ILE A 10 4.82 -1.19 12.04
N PHE A 11 5.36 -2.19 12.72
CA PHE A 11 5.73 -3.46 12.12
C PHE A 11 4.81 -4.58 12.56
N HIS A 12 4.38 -5.41 11.60
CA HIS A 12 3.50 -6.55 11.85
C HIS A 12 4.17 -7.86 11.47
N GLU A 13 4.16 -8.79 12.42
CA GLU A 13 4.54 -10.17 12.17
C GLU A 13 3.49 -10.84 11.26
N LYS A 14 3.97 -11.52 10.23
CA LYS A 14 3.15 -12.28 9.28
C LYS A 14 3.82 -13.61 8.98
N ILE A 15 3.03 -14.68 8.81
CA ILE A 15 3.57 -16.02 8.53
C ILE A 15 4.42 -16.08 7.24
N TRP A 16 4.19 -15.14 6.34
CA TRP A 16 4.89 -15.00 5.05
C TRP A 16 5.99 -13.91 5.07
N GLY A 17 6.22 -13.28 6.22
CA GLY A 17 7.15 -12.17 6.36
C GLY A 17 8.61 -12.56 6.26
N GLY A 18 9.44 -11.59 5.87
CA GLY A 18 10.88 -11.69 5.73
C GLY A 18 11.66 -10.81 6.73
N ARG A 19 12.87 -10.42 6.31
CA ARG A 19 13.76 -9.52 7.05
C ARG A 19 14.31 -8.39 6.16
N GLN A 20 13.74 -8.18 4.96
CA GLN A 20 14.20 -7.13 4.06
C GLN A 20 13.89 -5.71 4.59
N LEU A 21 12.87 -5.57 5.43
CA LEU A 21 12.59 -4.31 6.13
C LEU A 21 13.80 -3.85 6.99
N GLU A 22 14.52 -4.78 7.60
CA GLU A 22 15.78 -4.51 8.31
C GLU A 22 16.95 -4.34 7.33
N THR A 23 17.17 -5.31 6.46
CA THR A 23 18.39 -5.36 5.64
C THR A 23 18.44 -4.35 4.50
N VAL A 24 17.28 -3.95 3.97
CA VAL A 24 17.16 -3.01 2.83
C VAL A 24 16.86 -1.59 3.28
N PHE A 25 16.06 -1.42 4.34
CA PHE A 25 15.65 -0.11 4.84
C PHE A 25 16.38 0.31 6.12
N GLY A 26 17.04 -0.62 6.81
CA GLY A 26 17.74 -0.34 8.06
C GLY A 26 16.83 -0.09 9.26
N TYR A 27 15.58 -0.54 9.18
CA TYR A 27 14.65 -0.40 10.30
C TYR A 27 15.04 -1.30 11.48
N ASP A 28 14.87 -0.79 12.68
CA ASP A 28 14.92 -1.59 13.91
C ASP A 28 13.58 -2.31 14.08
N ILE A 29 13.51 -3.55 13.61
CA ILE A 29 12.28 -4.33 13.60
C ILE A 29 12.34 -5.46 14.65
N PRO A 30 11.19 -5.88 15.20
CA PRO A 30 11.13 -7.01 16.12
C PRO A 30 11.75 -8.30 15.56
N ASP A 31 12.12 -9.23 16.46
CA ASP A 31 12.49 -10.57 16.06
C ASP A 31 11.32 -11.29 15.39
N GLY A 32 11.62 -12.24 14.51
CA GLY A 32 10.61 -13.03 13.80
C GLY A 32 10.36 -12.61 12.35
N PRO A 33 9.37 -13.20 11.70
CA PRO A 33 9.01 -12.91 10.30
C PRO A 33 8.15 -11.64 10.23
N ILE A 34 8.76 -10.51 9.90
CA ILE A 34 8.06 -9.23 9.78
C ILE A 34 7.68 -9.03 8.31
N GLY A 35 6.38 -9.13 8.02
CA GLY A 35 5.85 -9.02 6.65
C GLY A 35 5.41 -7.63 6.26
N GLU A 36 4.97 -6.81 7.21
CA GLU A 36 4.42 -5.48 6.92
C GLU A 36 5.07 -4.39 7.77
N CYS A 37 5.43 -3.30 7.12
CA CYS A 37 5.72 -2.00 7.70
C CYS A 37 4.55 -1.07 7.34
N TRP A 38 3.72 -0.69 8.31
CA TRP A 38 2.72 0.34 8.14
C TRP A 38 3.42 1.69 8.31
N ALA A 39 3.74 2.29 7.18
CA ALA A 39 4.62 3.45 7.10
C ALA A 39 3.89 4.76 7.40
N ILE A 40 2.66 4.92 6.88
CA ILE A 40 1.75 6.02 7.14
C ILE A 40 0.37 5.43 7.38
N SER A 41 -0.10 5.43 8.61
CA SER A 41 -1.34 4.80 9.03
C SER A 41 -1.98 5.50 10.22
N ALA A 42 -3.29 5.70 10.14
CA ALA A 42 -4.16 6.07 11.25
C ALA A 42 -5.16 4.95 11.59
N HIS A 43 -4.95 3.75 11.05
CA HIS A 43 -5.85 2.62 11.24
C HIS A 43 -5.72 2.06 12.66
N PRO A 44 -6.82 1.65 13.34
CA PRO A 44 -6.79 1.16 14.72
C PRO A 44 -5.84 -0.03 14.96
N ASN A 45 -5.62 -0.86 13.95
CA ASN A 45 -4.71 -2.00 14.03
C ASN A 45 -3.22 -1.63 13.94
N GLY A 46 -2.91 -0.35 13.65
CA GLY A 46 -1.54 0.11 13.52
C GLY A 46 -1.49 1.61 13.25
N ASP A 47 -1.67 2.41 14.30
CA ASP A 47 -1.75 3.88 14.24
C ASP A 47 -0.37 4.50 14.47
N CYS A 48 0.23 5.06 13.42
CA CYS A 48 1.58 5.62 13.45
C CYS A 48 1.69 6.80 14.42
N GLN A 49 2.75 6.81 15.21
CA GLN A 49 3.07 7.93 16.08
C GLN A 49 3.84 9.02 15.33
N ILE A 50 3.61 10.26 15.74
CA ILE A 50 4.37 11.42 15.30
C ILE A 50 5.70 11.42 16.04
N ALA A 51 6.81 11.35 15.29
CA ALA A 51 8.14 11.16 15.84
C ALA A 51 8.71 12.41 16.53
N GLU A 52 8.39 13.59 16.00
CA GLU A 52 8.97 14.86 16.48
C GLU A 52 8.05 16.07 16.22
N GLY A 53 8.45 17.23 16.71
CA GLY A 53 7.71 18.49 16.52
C GLY A 53 6.61 18.72 17.55
N PRO A 54 5.69 19.69 17.29
CA PRO A 54 4.69 20.12 18.28
C PRO A 54 3.68 19.03 18.65
N TYR A 55 3.50 18.03 17.82
CA TYR A 55 2.55 16.92 18.01
C TYR A 55 3.23 15.59 18.38
N ALA A 56 4.54 15.61 18.71
CA ALA A 56 5.31 14.41 19.01
C ALA A 56 4.64 13.54 20.10
N GLY A 57 4.60 12.22 19.88
CA GLY A 57 4.00 11.25 20.78
C GLY A 57 2.49 11.05 20.61
N HIS A 58 1.79 11.94 19.89
CA HIS A 58 0.42 11.68 19.45
C HIS A 58 0.40 10.79 18.22
N THR A 59 -0.75 10.17 17.94
CA THR A 59 -0.94 9.33 16.77
C THR A 59 -1.48 10.12 15.59
N LEU A 60 -1.38 9.53 14.38
CA LEU A 60 -1.94 10.15 13.17
C LEU A 60 -3.47 10.24 13.24
N SER A 61 -4.15 9.24 13.84
CA SER A 61 -5.61 9.30 14.05
C SER A 61 -6.02 10.42 14.98
N TRP A 62 -5.26 10.67 16.06
CA TRP A 62 -5.49 11.80 16.95
C TRP A 62 -5.31 13.12 16.20
N LEU A 63 -4.24 13.23 15.40
CA LEU A 63 -4.00 14.44 14.62
C LEU A 63 -5.13 14.70 13.61
N TRP A 64 -5.61 13.63 12.94
CA TRP A 64 -6.75 13.70 12.04
C TRP A 64 -8.03 14.16 12.74
N ALA A 65 -8.27 13.70 13.95
CA ALA A 65 -9.48 14.06 14.71
C ALA A 65 -9.45 15.49 15.27
N GLU A 66 -8.31 15.91 15.85
CA GLU A 66 -8.19 17.14 16.62
C GLU A 66 -7.66 18.34 15.81
N HIS A 67 -7.00 18.10 14.66
CA HIS A 67 -6.32 19.11 13.86
C HIS A 67 -6.69 19.03 12.37
N ARG A 68 -8.00 19.07 12.08
CA ARG A 68 -8.52 19.00 10.70
C ARG A 68 -8.01 20.10 9.78
N GLU A 69 -7.65 21.25 10.34
CA GLU A 69 -7.06 22.36 9.61
C GLU A 69 -5.75 21.98 8.90
N LEU A 70 -5.00 21.02 9.46
CA LEU A 70 -3.78 20.50 8.84
C LEU A 70 -4.06 19.66 7.59
N PHE A 71 -5.28 19.15 7.46
CA PHE A 71 -5.77 18.35 6.36
C PHE A 71 -6.77 19.10 5.47
N GLY A 72 -6.70 20.45 5.45
CA GLY A 72 -7.59 21.28 4.64
C GLY A 72 -9.07 21.16 5.00
N ASN A 73 -9.38 20.72 6.23
CA ASN A 73 -10.72 20.37 6.70
C ASN A 73 -11.40 19.30 5.82
N CYS A 74 -10.62 18.40 5.24
CA CYS A 74 -11.11 17.28 4.45
C CYS A 74 -12.15 16.47 5.22
N GLU A 75 -13.22 16.09 4.55
CA GLU A 75 -14.29 15.28 5.13
C GLU A 75 -13.85 13.83 5.33
N GLY A 76 -14.57 13.10 6.17
CA GLY A 76 -14.32 11.69 6.46
C GLY A 76 -14.16 11.42 7.95
N LYS A 77 -14.62 10.27 8.39
CA LYS A 77 -14.50 9.84 9.79
C LYS A 77 -13.05 9.50 10.14
N GLU A 78 -12.35 8.85 9.22
CA GLU A 78 -11.01 8.32 9.39
C GLU A 78 -10.05 8.94 8.38
N PHE A 79 -8.74 8.92 8.69
CA PHE A 79 -7.70 9.27 7.71
C PHE A 79 -7.79 8.29 6.54
N PRO A 80 -7.88 8.77 5.30
CA PRO A 80 -8.39 7.93 4.20
C PRO A 80 -7.38 6.94 3.62
N LEU A 81 -6.09 7.12 3.85
CA LEU A 81 -5.03 6.32 3.24
C LEU A 81 -4.26 5.46 4.24
N LEU A 82 -3.71 4.38 3.75
CA LEU A 82 -2.77 3.53 4.46
C LEU A 82 -1.62 3.17 3.50
N ILE A 83 -0.40 3.54 3.87
CA ILE A 83 0.79 3.27 3.08
C ILE A 83 1.62 2.21 3.80
N LYS A 84 1.95 1.13 3.10
CA LYS A 84 2.71 0.02 3.65
C LYS A 84 3.94 -0.31 2.80
N ILE A 85 4.92 -0.97 3.43
CA ILE A 85 5.94 -1.74 2.72
C ILE A 85 5.73 -3.21 3.10
N LEU A 86 5.62 -4.06 2.09
CA LEU A 86 5.37 -5.49 2.23
C LEU A 86 6.62 -6.27 1.83
N ASP A 87 7.11 -7.13 2.74
CA ASP A 87 8.25 -8.02 2.52
C ASP A 87 7.75 -9.47 2.45
N ALA A 88 7.51 -9.95 1.24
CA ALA A 88 6.99 -11.28 0.97
C ALA A 88 8.11 -12.30 0.80
N LYS A 89 8.51 -12.95 1.90
CA LYS A 89 9.42 -14.10 1.86
C LYS A 89 8.72 -15.37 1.39
N ASP A 90 7.42 -15.49 1.66
CA ASP A 90 6.54 -16.55 1.17
C ASP A 90 5.32 -15.94 0.50
N ASP A 91 4.55 -16.75 -0.22
CA ASP A 91 3.34 -16.30 -0.92
C ASP A 91 2.29 -15.77 0.07
N LEU A 92 1.71 -14.62 -0.21
CA LEU A 92 0.50 -14.15 0.48
C LEU A 92 -0.71 -14.97 -0.02
N SER A 93 -1.78 -15.01 0.77
CA SER A 93 -3.03 -15.66 0.35
C SER A 93 -3.55 -15.06 -0.96
N ILE A 94 -4.18 -15.90 -1.78
CA ILE A 94 -5.00 -15.40 -2.89
C ILE A 94 -6.24 -14.79 -2.27
N GLN A 95 -6.47 -13.53 -2.55
CA GLN A 95 -7.43 -12.69 -1.85
C GLN A 95 -8.13 -11.68 -2.76
N ILE A 96 -9.16 -11.06 -2.22
CA ILE A 96 -9.90 -9.98 -2.86
C ILE A 96 -10.35 -8.98 -1.79
N HIS A 97 -10.60 -7.76 -2.19
CA HIS A 97 -11.10 -6.71 -1.32
C HIS A 97 -12.45 -6.18 -1.80
N PRO A 98 -13.36 -5.86 -0.87
CA PRO A 98 -14.64 -5.25 -1.22
C PRO A 98 -14.49 -3.80 -1.65
N ASN A 99 -15.49 -3.27 -2.37
CA ASN A 99 -15.67 -1.84 -2.55
C ASN A 99 -16.29 -1.17 -1.30
N ASP A 100 -16.38 0.16 -1.31
CA ASP A 100 -16.91 0.93 -0.16
C ASP A 100 -18.35 0.53 0.20
N GLU A 101 -19.21 0.27 -0.78
CA GLU A 101 -20.62 -0.07 -0.55
C GLU A 101 -20.73 -1.42 0.16
N TYR A 102 -20.06 -2.44 -0.34
CA TYR A 102 -20.07 -3.77 0.26
C TYR A 102 -19.43 -3.78 1.65
N ALA A 103 -18.30 -3.09 1.81
CA ALA A 103 -17.61 -2.99 3.10
C ALA A 103 -18.46 -2.24 4.14
N ALA A 104 -19.13 -1.17 3.76
CA ALA A 104 -20.01 -0.42 4.66
C ALA A 104 -21.17 -1.28 5.17
N GLU A 105 -21.74 -2.16 4.33
CA GLU A 105 -22.85 -3.03 4.69
C GLU A 105 -22.40 -4.25 5.52
N HIS A 106 -21.31 -4.90 5.13
CA HIS A 106 -20.91 -6.21 5.67
C HIS A 106 -19.77 -6.14 6.70
N GLU A 107 -18.99 -5.03 6.76
CA GLU A 107 -17.80 -4.88 7.61
C GLU A 107 -17.93 -3.67 8.57
N ASN A 108 -19.11 -3.52 9.18
CA ASN A 108 -19.39 -2.54 10.24
C ASN A 108 -19.09 -1.08 9.87
N GLY A 109 -19.29 -0.71 8.60
CA GLY A 109 -19.04 0.65 8.10
C GLY A 109 -17.58 0.92 7.74
N SER A 110 -16.77 -0.11 7.52
CA SER A 110 -15.40 0.01 7.01
C SER A 110 -15.38 0.61 5.61
N LEU A 111 -14.25 1.22 5.25
CA LEU A 111 -13.96 1.54 3.86
C LEU A 111 -13.74 0.25 3.04
N GLY A 112 -13.97 0.35 1.75
CA GLY A 112 -13.46 -0.61 0.78
C GLY A 112 -11.93 -0.60 0.74
N LYS A 113 -11.35 -1.43 -0.14
CA LYS A 113 -9.89 -1.48 -0.24
C LYS A 113 -9.46 -1.53 -1.70
N THR A 114 -9.43 -0.36 -2.31
CA THR A 114 -8.70 -0.12 -3.57
C THR A 114 -7.25 0.16 -3.20
N GLU A 115 -6.31 -0.47 -3.89
CA GLU A 115 -4.88 -0.36 -3.62
C GLU A 115 -4.06 -0.33 -4.89
N CYS A 116 -2.80 0.03 -4.77
CA CYS A 116 -1.82 -0.13 -5.83
C CYS A 116 -0.46 -0.55 -5.26
N TRP A 117 0.34 -1.17 -6.12
CA TRP A 117 1.65 -1.70 -5.77
C TRP A 117 2.75 -1.10 -6.64
N TYR A 118 3.77 -0.54 -6.00
CA TYR A 118 5.03 -0.21 -6.64
C TYR A 118 6.10 -1.22 -6.23
N VAL A 119 6.67 -1.95 -7.18
CA VAL A 119 7.69 -2.97 -6.92
C VAL A 119 9.01 -2.31 -6.57
N LEU A 120 9.39 -2.33 -5.29
CA LEU A 120 10.63 -1.76 -4.77
C LEU A 120 11.84 -2.62 -5.12
N ASP A 121 11.66 -3.93 -5.02
CA ASP A 121 12.64 -4.95 -5.39
C ASP A 121 11.98 -6.31 -5.57
N CYS A 122 12.60 -7.22 -6.30
CA CYS A 122 12.13 -8.59 -6.44
C CYS A 122 13.27 -9.54 -6.80
N GLU A 123 13.11 -10.81 -6.43
CA GLU A 123 14.02 -11.88 -6.85
C GLU A 123 13.89 -12.16 -8.36
N PRO A 124 14.95 -12.64 -9.01
CA PRO A 124 14.86 -13.05 -10.42
C PRO A 124 13.79 -14.12 -10.64
N GLY A 125 12.85 -13.84 -11.54
CA GLY A 125 11.74 -14.74 -11.86
C GLY A 125 10.54 -14.64 -10.89
N ALA A 126 10.53 -13.67 -9.99
CA ALA A 126 9.38 -13.39 -9.13
C ALA A 126 8.13 -13.07 -9.97
N THR A 127 6.98 -13.43 -9.43
CA THR A 127 5.67 -13.19 -10.05
C THR A 127 4.69 -12.65 -9.04
N ILE A 128 3.59 -12.10 -9.55
CA ILE A 128 2.40 -11.76 -8.75
C ILE A 128 1.15 -12.30 -9.43
N ILE A 129 0.03 -12.28 -8.71
CA ILE A 129 -1.29 -12.58 -9.27
C ILE A 129 -2.07 -11.27 -9.29
N VAL A 130 -2.57 -10.87 -10.46
CA VAL A 130 -3.48 -9.74 -10.63
C VAL A 130 -4.54 -10.09 -11.66
N GLY A 131 -5.77 -10.29 -11.20
CA GLY A 131 -6.90 -10.67 -12.03
C GLY A 131 -7.17 -12.18 -12.07
N GLN A 132 -8.30 -12.51 -12.65
CA GLN A 132 -8.81 -13.86 -12.83
C GLN A 132 -9.39 -14.05 -14.25
N ARG A 133 -9.68 -15.30 -14.65
CA ARG A 133 -10.12 -15.65 -16.01
C ARG A 133 -11.50 -16.30 -16.08
N ALA A 134 -12.17 -16.54 -14.94
CA ALA A 134 -13.53 -17.03 -14.93
C ALA A 134 -14.47 -15.94 -15.49
N LYS A 135 -15.42 -16.34 -16.31
CA LYS A 135 -16.33 -15.39 -17.00
C LYS A 135 -17.50 -14.91 -16.13
N ASP A 136 -17.81 -15.68 -15.09
CA ASP A 136 -18.92 -15.39 -14.18
C ASP A 136 -18.74 -16.11 -12.85
N ARG A 137 -19.63 -15.77 -11.88
CA ARG A 137 -19.63 -16.35 -10.53
C ARG A 137 -19.71 -17.88 -10.54
N VAL A 138 -20.48 -18.47 -11.45
CA VAL A 138 -20.70 -19.93 -11.47
C VAL A 138 -19.41 -20.64 -11.88
N GLU A 139 -18.73 -20.14 -12.93
CA GLU A 139 -17.45 -20.68 -13.36
C GLU A 139 -16.36 -20.48 -12.32
N ALA A 140 -16.30 -19.29 -11.68
CA ALA A 140 -15.35 -19.02 -10.60
C ALA A 140 -15.56 -19.99 -9.42
N ALA A 141 -16.79 -20.17 -8.96
CA ALA A 141 -17.13 -21.10 -7.89
C ALA A 141 -16.72 -22.54 -8.23
N GLN A 142 -16.97 -22.98 -9.46
CA GLN A 142 -16.56 -24.31 -9.92
C GLN A 142 -15.04 -24.46 -9.95
N MET A 143 -14.31 -23.46 -10.47
CA MET A 143 -12.83 -23.50 -10.52
C MET A 143 -12.23 -23.56 -9.11
N ILE A 144 -12.79 -22.81 -8.16
CA ILE A 144 -12.37 -22.81 -6.75
C ILE A 144 -12.61 -24.19 -6.12
N GLU A 145 -13.82 -24.76 -6.28
CA GLU A 145 -14.18 -26.08 -5.73
C GLU A 145 -13.30 -27.20 -6.29
N GLU A 146 -12.97 -27.13 -7.56
CA GLU A 146 -12.11 -28.11 -8.25
C GLU A 146 -10.61 -27.84 -8.05
N GLY A 147 -10.22 -26.74 -7.38
CA GLY A 147 -8.81 -26.34 -7.17
C GLY A 147 -8.07 -25.98 -8.46
N ARG A 148 -8.76 -25.51 -9.49
CA ARG A 148 -8.19 -25.13 -10.80
C ARG A 148 -7.56 -23.73 -10.80
N TRP A 149 -6.64 -23.51 -9.86
CA TRP A 149 -6.01 -22.20 -9.68
C TRP A 149 -5.19 -21.76 -10.89
N ASP A 150 -4.46 -22.66 -11.54
CA ASP A 150 -3.64 -22.37 -12.73
C ASP A 150 -4.49 -21.93 -13.93
N ASP A 151 -5.73 -22.44 -14.04
CA ASP A 151 -6.65 -22.03 -15.10
C ASP A 151 -7.30 -20.68 -14.77
N MET A 152 -7.57 -20.42 -13.47
CA MET A 152 -8.33 -19.27 -13.01
C MET A 152 -7.47 -18.00 -12.90
N LEU A 153 -6.24 -18.11 -12.40
CA LEU A 153 -5.46 -16.95 -11.98
C LEU A 153 -4.64 -16.34 -13.11
N ASN A 154 -4.55 -15.02 -13.14
CA ASN A 154 -3.65 -14.29 -14.01
C ASN A 154 -2.32 -14.03 -13.30
N VAL A 155 -1.31 -14.83 -13.64
CA VAL A 155 0.05 -14.75 -13.07
C VAL A 155 0.93 -13.93 -13.99
N LEU A 156 1.62 -12.92 -13.42
CA LEU A 156 2.46 -11.98 -14.17
C LEU A 156 3.89 -11.98 -13.63
N PRO A 157 4.91 -11.99 -14.49
CA PRO A 157 6.28 -11.69 -14.08
C PRO A 157 6.39 -10.24 -13.63
N ILE A 158 7.27 -9.98 -12.66
CA ILE A 158 7.51 -8.63 -12.16
C ILE A 158 8.98 -8.26 -12.20
N HIS A 159 9.21 -6.95 -12.22
CA HIS A 159 10.53 -6.34 -12.15
C HIS A 159 10.50 -5.14 -11.22
N LYS A 160 11.65 -4.79 -10.66
CA LYS A 160 11.80 -3.54 -9.91
C LYS A 160 11.34 -2.35 -10.73
N GLY A 161 10.47 -1.52 -10.14
CA GLY A 161 9.92 -0.33 -10.78
C GLY A 161 8.59 -0.55 -11.52
N ASP A 162 8.10 -1.78 -11.58
CA ASP A 162 6.75 -2.07 -12.08
C ASP A 162 5.69 -1.49 -11.14
N PHE A 163 4.55 -1.17 -11.71
CA PHE A 163 3.40 -0.61 -11.00
C PHE A 163 2.12 -1.36 -11.39
N PHE A 164 1.28 -1.66 -10.39
CA PHE A 164 0.01 -2.35 -10.58
C PHE A 164 -1.09 -1.65 -9.80
N GLN A 165 -2.16 -1.25 -10.48
CA GLN A 165 -3.41 -0.84 -9.85
C GLN A 165 -4.24 -2.08 -9.56
N ILE A 166 -4.76 -2.19 -8.33
CA ILE A 166 -5.59 -3.26 -7.82
C ILE A 166 -6.92 -2.66 -7.36
N ASP A 167 -7.85 -2.54 -8.25
CA ASP A 167 -9.19 -2.06 -7.90
C ASP A 167 -9.89 -3.07 -6.98
N SER A 168 -10.76 -2.57 -6.08
CA SER A 168 -11.65 -3.44 -5.32
C SER A 168 -12.39 -4.38 -6.27
N GLY A 169 -12.54 -5.66 -5.89
CA GLY A 169 -13.11 -6.68 -6.77
C GLY A 169 -12.10 -7.43 -7.64
N THR A 170 -10.82 -7.06 -7.59
CA THR A 170 -9.74 -7.78 -8.30
C THR A 170 -9.21 -8.92 -7.44
N VAL A 171 -9.17 -10.14 -7.98
CA VAL A 171 -8.46 -11.29 -7.36
C VAL A 171 -6.96 -11.07 -7.50
N HIS A 172 -6.21 -11.13 -6.40
CA HIS A 172 -4.78 -10.83 -6.42
C HIS A 172 -3.99 -11.58 -5.34
N ALA A 173 -2.68 -11.66 -5.51
CA ALA A 173 -1.74 -12.10 -4.49
C ALA A 173 -0.32 -11.62 -4.78
N ILE A 174 0.37 -11.12 -3.76
CA ILE A 174 1.81 -10.91 -3.77
C ILE A 174 2.46 -12.27 -3.52
N LYS A 175 3.47 -12.62 -4.33
CA LYS A 175 4.17 -13.89 -4.21
C LYS A 175 5.57 -13.72 -3.63
N THR A 176 6.14 -14.84 -3.25
CA THR A 176 7.47 -14.93 -2.64
C THR A 176 8.54 -14.15 -3.42
N GLY A 177 9.52 -13.62 -2.70
CA GLY A 177 10.65 -12.89 -3.28
C GLY A 177 10.32 -11.47 -3.73
N THR A 178 9.26 -10.85 -3.19
CA THR A 178 8.78 -9.53 -3.61
C THR A 178 8.82 -8.53 -2.45
N LEU A 179 9.31 -7.33 -2.73
CA LEU A 179 9.29 -6.17 -1.83
C LEU A 179 8.49 -5.05 -2.50
N ILE A 180 7.37 -4.64 -1.90
CA ILE A 180 6.41 -3.71 -2.50
C ILE A 180 6.13 -2.54 -1.57
N LEU A 181 5.98 -1.33 -2.14
CA LEU A 181 5.25 -0.25 -1.48
C LEU A 181 3.80 -0.30 -1.96
N GLU A 182 2.88 -0.43 -1.01
CA GLU A 182 1.44 -0.45 -1.21
C GLU A 182 0.83 0.86 -0.76
N THR A 183 0.08 1.52 -1.64
CA THR A 183 -0.80 2.63 -1.30
C THR A 183 -2.24 2.16 -1.42
N GLN A 184 -3.04 2.36 -0.37
CA GLN A 184 -4.41 1.85 -0.30
C GLN A 184 -5.35 2.78 0.47
N GLN A 185 -6.66 2.57 0.30
CA GLN A 185 -7.64 3.10 1.24
C GLN A 185 -7.36 2.56 2.65
N SER A 186 -7.73 3.32 3.70
CA SER A 186 -7.51 2.96 5.10
C SER A 186 -8.45 1.83 5.56
N SER A 187 -8.17 0.63 5.09
CA SER A 187 -8.94 -0.59 5.35
C SER A 187 -8.00 -1.79 5.54
N ASP A 188 -8.40 -2.72 6.41
CA ASP A 188 -7.70 -4.01 6.63
C ASP A 188 -8.60 -5.22 6.30
N VAL A 189 -9.69 -4.96 5.56
CA VAL A 189 -10.65 -5.99 5.14
C VAL A 189 -10.05 -6.85 4.04
N THR A 190 -10.01 -8.16 4.27
CA THR A 190 -9.45 -9.13 3.33
C THR A 190 -10.31 -10.38 3.27
N TYR A 191 -10.83 -10.72 2.08
CA TYR A 191 -11.49 -11.98 1.83
C TYR A 191 -10.53 -12.96 1.16
N ARG A 192 -10.21 -14.06 1.85
CA ARG A 192 -9.29 -15.10 1.37
C ARG A 192 -10.01 -16.12 0.53
N LEU A 193 -9.57 -16.29 -0.70
CA LEU A 193 -10.00 -17.35 -1.60
C LEU A 193 -9.21 -18.64 -1.36
N TYR A 194 -7.89 -18.54 -1.16
CA TYR A 194 -7.02 -19.68 -0.91
C TYR A 194 -5.77 -19.26 -0.13
N ASP A 195 -5.30 -20.13 0.76
CA ASP A 195 -4.13 -19.87 1.60
C ASP A 195 -3.16 -21.06 1.64
N TYR A 196 -3.11 -21.85 0.58
CA TYR A 196 -2.16 -22.96 0.37
C TYR A 196 -2.26 -24.05 1.46
N ASP A 197 -3.39 -24.17 2.15
CA ASP A 197 -3.62 -25.10 3.26
C ASP A 197 -2.56 -25.03 4.36
N ARG A 198 -1.89 -23.87 4.50
CA ARG A 198 -0.84 -23.65 5.51
C ARG A 198 -1.44 -23.18 6.83
N PRO A 199 -0.89 -23.66 7.97
CA PRO A 199 -1.29 -23.18 9.28
C PRO A 199 -0.85 -21.73 9.52
N GLY A 200 -1.69 -20.99 10.24
CA GLY A 200 -1.34 -19.68 10.80
C GLY A 200 -0.38 -19.81 11.99
N THR A 201 -0.08 -18.69 12.65
CA THR A 201 0.80 -18.63 13.83
C THR A 201 0.26 -19.43 15.03
N ASP A 202 -1.04 -19.63 15.09
CA ASP A 202 -1.74 -20.43 16.13
C ASP A 202 -1.80 -21.94 15.80
N GLY A 203 -1.25 -22.36 14.66
CA GLY A 203 -1.26 -23.74 14.18
C GLY A 203 -2.56 -24.17 13.49
N ASN A 204 -3.56 -23.31 13.39
CA ASN A 204 -4.81 -23.57 12.70
C ASN A 204 -4.79 -23.00 11.28
N LEU A 205 -5.58 -23.56 10.36
CA LEU A 205 -5.79 -22.96 9.04
C LEU A 205 -6.50 -21.61 9.20
N ARG A 206 -6.05 -20.61 8.46
CA ARG A 206 -6.74 -19.33 8.42
C ARG A 206 -8.09 -19.47 7.71
N PRO A 207 -9.15 -18.79 8.20
CA PRO A 207 -10.47 -18.86 7.55
C PRO A 207 -10.42 -18.42 6.09
N LEU A 208 -11.14 -19.13 5.23
CA LEU A 208 -11.45 -18.72 3.87
C LEU A 208 -12.82 -18.02 3.83
N HIS A 209 -12.98 -17.09 2.91
CA HIS A 209 -14.17 -16.25 2.76
C HIS A 209 -14.72 -16.38 1.33
N ILE A 210 -15.01 -17.64 0.92
CA ILE A 210 -15.33 -17.98 -0.49
C ILE A 210 -16.57 -17.22 -0.98
N GLU A 211 -17.66 -17.21 -0.19
CA GLU A 211 -18.90 -16.55 -0.60
C GLU A 211 -18.72 -15.03 -0.72
N GLN A 212 -18.11 -14.37 0.29
CA GLN A 212 -17.83 -12.94 0.24
C GLN A 212 -16.91 -12.60 -0.93
N SER A 213 -15.93 -13.47 -1.19
CA SER A 213 -15.03 -13.30 -2.33
C SER A 213 -15.77 -13.35 -3.65
N LEU A 214 -16.64 -14.34 -3.83
CA LEU A 214 -17.46 -14.49 -5.02
C LEU A 214 -18.48 -13.35 -5.21
N ASP A 215 -18.94 -12.73 -4.13
CA ASP A 215 -19.81 -11.56 -4.16
C ASP A 215 -19.05 -10.31 -4.63
N CYS A 216 -17.76 -10.22 -4.29
CA CYS A 216 -16.93 -9.04 -4.59
C CYS A 216 -16.23 -9.09 -5.96
N ILE A 217 -16.05 -10.28 -6.59
CA ILE A 217 -15.31 -10.36 -7.87
C ILE A 217 -15.97 -9.48 -8.94
N ASP A 218 -15.18 -8.60 -9.53
CA ASP A 218 -15.55 -7.91 -10.76
C ASP A 218 -15.18 -8.80 -11.96
N PHE A 219 -16.19 -9.41 -12.57
CA PHE A 219 -16.02 -10.28 -13.74
C PHE A 219 -15.85 -9.52 -15.06
N ASP A 220 -16.09 -8.21 -15.06
CA ASP A 220 -15.91 -7.34 -16.24
C ASP A 220 -14.53 -6.67 -16.25
N ALA A 221 -13.81 -6.71 -15.13
CA ALA A 221 -12.48 -6.12 -15.01
C ALA A 221 -11.47 -6.79 -15.96
N GLN A 222 -10.68 -5.96 -16.62
CA GLN A 222 -9.62 -6.43 -17.51
C GLN A 222 -8.33 -6.65 -16.72
N ALA A 223 -7.85 -7.89 -16.67
CA ALA A 223 -6.57 -8.19 -16.04
C ALA A 223 -5.41 -7.50 -16.79
N PRO A 224 -4.42 -6.92 -16.09
CA PRO A 224 -3.24 -6.35 -16.74
C PRO A 224 -2.41 -7.43 -17.43
N THR A 225 -1.57 -7.02 -18.38
CA THR A 225 -0.64 -7.89 -19.09
C THR A 225 0.78 -7.81 -18.53
N ASP A 226 1.14 -6.69 -17.94
CA ASP A 226 2.42 -6.44 -17.26
C ASP A 226 2.30 -5.21 -16.34
N GLY A 227 3.36 -4.89 -15.59
CA GLY A 227 3.45 -3.74 -14.68
C GLY A 227 4.32 -2.59 -15.21
N THR A 228 4.69 -2.61 -16.48
CA THR A 228 5.60 -1.59 -17.03
C THR A 228 5.00 -0.18 -16.96
N VAL A 229 5.68 0.72 -16.25
CA VAL A 229 5.29 2.14 -16.20
C VAL A 229 5.60 2.79 -17.54
N THR A 230 4.55 3.12 -18.29
CA THR A 230 4.62 3.80 -19.60
C THR A 230 4.30 5.28 -19.54
N ALA A 231 3.82 5.76 -18.39
CA ALA A 231 3.53 7.18 -18.17
C ALA A 231 4.82 8.04 -18.31
N PRO A 232 4.74 9.20 -18.97
CA PRO A 232 5.90 10.04 -19.20
C PRO A 232 6.40 10.67 -17.89
N GLU A 233 7.73 10.67 -17.69
CA GLU A 233 8.33 11.45 -16.63
C GLU A 233 8.45 12.92 -17.07
N VAL A 234 7.83 13.84 -16.34
CA VAL A 234 7.90 15.28 -16.59
C VAL A 234 8.57 15.96 -15.41
N ASN A 235 9.73 16.56 -15.66
CA ASN A 235 10.52 17.20 -14.60
C ASN A 235 10.77 16.29 -13.39
N GLY A 236 11.06 14.99 -13.63
CA GLY A 236 11.33 14.01 -12.58
C GLY A 236 10.08 13.59 -11.78
N VAL A 237 8.87 13.88 -12.25
CA VAL A 237 7.60 13.39 -11.70
C VAL A 237 6.93 12.50 -12.73
N THR A 238 6.49 11.33 -12.31
CA THR A 238 5.68 10.41 -13.10
C THR A 238 4.40 10.12 -12.32
N GLU A 239 3.24 10.54 -12.84
CA GLU A 239 1.96 10.12 -12.30
C GLU A 239 1.76 8.65 -12.64
N LEU A 240 1.67 7.80 -11.61
CA LEU A 240 1.52 6.36 -11.74
C LEU A 240 0.06 5.96 -11.81
N GLU A 241 -0.79 6.62 -11.02
CA GLU A 241 -2.22 6.38 -10.92
C GLU A 241 -2.95 7.64 -10.44
N SER A 242 -4.17 7.84 -10.91
CA SER A 242 -5.11 8.83 -10.38
C SER A 242 -6.54 8.31 -10.51
N ASN A 243 -7.17 8.02 -9.38
CA ASN A 243 -8.52 7.49 -9.26
C ASN A 243 -9.30 8.20 -8.15
N PRO A 244 -10.59 7.89 -7.93
CA PRO A 244 -11.38 8.58 -6.89
C PRO A 244 -10.88 8.42 -5.46
N CYS A 245 -10.03 7.41 -5.17
CA CYS A 245 -9.53 7.14 -3.82
C CYS A 245 -8.20 7.84 -3.54
N TYR A 246 -7.34 7.99 -4.56
CA TYR A 246 -6.01 8.60 -4.42
C TYR A 246 -5.37 8.91 -5.78
N THR A 247 -4.34 9.75 -5.73
CA THR A 247 -3.34 9.90 -6.78
C THR A 247 -1.98 9.46 -6.24
N VAL A 248 -1.18 8.77 -7.06
CA VAL A 248 0.16 8.29 -6.70
C VAL A 248 1.17 8.74 -7.74
N ASP A 249 2.20 9.43 -7.27
CA ASP A 249 3.32 9.93 -8.07
C ASP A 249 4.63 9.28 -7.68
N ARG A 250 5.45 8.94 -8.66
CA ARG A 250 6.88 8.68 -8.46
C ARG A 250 7.67 9.97 -8.72
N VAL A 251 8.47 10.38 -7.74
CA VAL A 251 9.29 11.57 -7.82
C VAL A 251 10.78 11.22 -7.74
N ARG A 252 11.54 11.61 -8.76
CA ARG A 252 12.99 11.49 -8.81
C ARG A 252 13.66 12.83 -8.61
N VAL A 253 14.55 12.89 -7.63
CA VAL A 253 15.35 14.07 -7.30
C VAL A 253 16.82 13.78 -7.57
N ASN A 254 17.47 14.68 -8.32
CA ASN A 254 18.91 14.67 -8.52
C ASN A 254 19.38 16.14 -8.53
N GLY A 255 19.72 16.66 -7.36
CA GLY A 255 19.96 18.07 -7.10
C GLY A 255 18.84 18.70 -6.31
N SER A 256 18.13 19.68 -6.83
CA SER A 256 17.01 20.35 -6.15
C SER A 256 15.73 20.32 -6.97
N LYS A 257 14.61 20.29 -6.30
CA LYS A 257 13.26 20.32 -6.88
C LYS A 257 12.27 20.90 -5.88
N THR A 258 11.34 21.70 -6.35
CA THR A 258 10.18 22.15 -5.57
C THR A 258 8.91 21.55 -6.16
N LEU A 259 8.06 20.99 -5.32
CA LEU A 259 6.72 20.52 -5.64
C LEU A 259 5.70 21.48 -5.06
N ASP A 260 4.64 21.75 -5.80
CA ASP A 260 3.47 22.44 -5.26
C ASP A 260 2.72 21.50 -4.30
N GLN A 261 2.31 22.02 -3.14
CA GLN A 261 1.38 21.34 -2.24
C GLN A 261 0.05 22.11 -2.22
N ARG A 262 -0.98 21.55 -2.84
CA ARG A 262 -2.31 22.15 -2.98
C ARG A 262 -3.45 21.21 -2.57
N TRP A 263 -3.12 20.00 -2.17
CA TRP A 263 -4.06 18.97 -1.74
C TRP A 263 -4.33 19.06 -0.23
N PRO A 264 -5.34 18.38 0.27
CA PRO A 264 -5.61 18.31 1.70
C PRO A 264 -4.40 17.87 2.52
N PHE A 265 -3.60 16.97 1.97
CA PHE A 265 -2.30 16.51 2.49
C PHE A 265 -1.55 15.76 1.40
N MET A 266 -0.25 15.54 1.61
CA MET A 266 0.55 14.61 0.81
C MET A 266 1.30 13.65 1.74
N CYS A 267 1.23 12.36 1.43
CA CYS A 267 2.06 11.32 2.03
C CYS A 267 3.32 11.15 1.21
N LEU A 268 4.50 11.22 1.83
CA LEU A 268 5.80 11.09 1.17
C LEU A 268 6.56 9.90 1.75
N SER A 269 6.96 8.98 0.90
CA SER A 269 7.79 7.82 1.27
C SER A 269 9.08 7.82 0.46
N VAL A 270 10.22 8.00 1.11
CA VAL A 270 11.54 7.91 0.44
C VAL A 270 11.87 6.44 0.24
N ILE A 271 11.88 6.00 -1.01
CA ILE A 271 12.06 4.60 -1.39
C ILE A 271 13.50 4.26 -1.80
N ASP A 272 14.29 5.27 -2.14
CA ASP A 272 15.72 5.10 -2.45
C ASP A 272 16.49 6.41 -2.24
N GLY A 273 17.77 6.30 -1.85
CA GLY A 273 18.67 7.42 -1.67
C GLY A 273 18.46 8.22 -0.39
N GLU A 274 18.99 9.47 -0.39
CA GLU A 274 18.97 10.38 0.76
C GLU A 274 18.99 11.84 0.32
N GLY A 275 18.58 12.72 1.23
CA GLY A 275 18.56 14.16 0.97
C GLY A 275 17.86 14.94 2.07
N THR A 276 17.18 16.04 1.68
CA THR A 276 16.33 16.80 2.58
C THR A 276 14.95 17.04 1.96
N VAL A 277 13.93 17.11 2.82
CA VAL A 277 12.58 17.54 2.47
C VAL A 277 12.27 18.76 3.33
N CYS A 278 12.09 19.93 2.72
CA CYS A 278 11.94 21.23 3.41
C CYS A 278 13.05 21.49 4.45
N GLY A 279 14.29 21.05 4.13
CA GLY A 279 15.46 21.19 5.00
C GLY A 279 15.62 20.09 6.07
N ASP A 280 14.61 19.24 6.29
CA ASP A 280 14.73 18.09 7.20
C ASP A 280 15.48 16.94 6.51
N PRO A 281 16.48 16.34 7.15
CA PRO A 281 17.19 15.21 6.60
C PRO A 281 16.29 13.98 6.48
N VAL A 282 16.36 13.33 5.32
CA VAL A 282 15.62 12.09 5.02
C VAL A 282 16.54 11.10 4.33
N HIS A 283 16.20 9.85 4.47
CA HIS A 283 16.88 8.71 3.84
C HIS A 283 15.85 7.66 3.42
N LYS A 284 16.29 6.67 2.68
CA LYS A 284 15.47 5.51 2.33
C LYS A 284 14.78 4.95 3.58
N GLY A 285 13.46 4.83 3.53
CA GLY A 285 12.63 4.44 4.67
C GLY A 285 12.12 5.60 5.54
N SER A 286 12.38 6.85 5.16
CA SER A 286 11.73 8.01 5.81
C SER A 286 10.31 8.20 5.29
N HIS A 287 9.36 8.42 6.20
CA HIS A 287 7.95 8.64 5.89
C HIS A 287 7.46 9.92 6.55
N LEU A 288 6.87 10.80 5.73
CA LEU A 288 6.41 12.11 6.14
C LEU A 288 5.01 12.38 5.62
N LEU A 289 4.32 13.27 6.30
CA LEU A 289 3.08 13.85 5.82
C LEU A 289 3.28 15.36 5.71
N ALA A 290 2.99 15.91 4.53
CA ALA A 290 2.93 17.34 4.30
C ALA A 290 1.48 17.80 4.45
N PRO A 291 1.17 18.63 5.46
CA PRO A 291 -0.17 19.14 5.69
C PRO A 291 -0.55 20.22 4.66
N SER A 292 -1.84 20.55 4.57
CA SER A 292 -2.37 21.62 3.70
C SER A 292 -1.84 23.02 4.01
N THR A 293 -1.27 23.21 5.21
CA THR A 293 -0.66 24.46 5.63
C THR A 293 0.70 24.73 4.99
N VAL A 294 1.32 23.72 4.39
CA VAL A 294 2.53 23.82 3.58
C VAL A 294 2.09 24.04 2.12
N SER A 295 2.60 25.08 1.47
CA SER A 295 2.22 25.40 0.08
C SER A 295 3.20 24.85 -0.97
N SER A 296 4.41 24.47 -0.55
CA SER A 296 5.45 23.90 -1.41
C SER A 296 6.35 22.97 -0.63
N ILE A 297 6.90 21.96 -1.31
CA ILE A 297 7.82 20.99 -0.74
C ILE A 297 9.14 21.09 -1.49
N ASP A 298 10.16 21.58 -0.81
CA ASP A 298 11.51 21.66 -1.33
C ASP A 298 12.24 20.35 -1.07
N LEU A 299 12.75 19.76 -2.15
CA LEU A 299 13.47 18.48 -2.16
C LEU A 299 14.90 18.75 -2.62
N GLU A 300 15.90 18.29 -1.86
CA GLU A 300 17.31 18.39 -2.24
C GLU A 300 18.02 17.07 -1.99
N GLY A 301 18.92 16.67 -2.89
CA GLY A 301 19.72 15.46 -2.75
C GLY A 301 19.64 14.54 -3.95
N LYS A 302 19.86 13.26 -3.70
CA LYS A 302 19.70 12.20 -4.70
C LYS A 302 18.81 11.12 -4.10
N MET A 303 17.53 11.16 -4.45
CA MET A 303 16.54 10.27 -3.88
C MET A 303 15.35 10.01 -4.82
N GLU A 304 14.65 8.93 -4.57
CA GLU A 304 13.37 8.58 -5.20
C GLU A 304 12.29 8.46 -4.13
N LEU A 305 11.13 9.05 -4.40
CA LEU A 305 9.98 9.04 -3.51
C LEU A 305 8.76 8.51 -4.24
N ILE A 306 7.88 7.84 -3.47
CA ILE A 306 6.47 7.68 -3.84
C ILE A 306 5.68 8.67 -3.00
N ILE A 307 4.86 9.45 -3.67
CA ILE A 307 3.99 10.47 -3.07
C ILE A 307 2.55 10.07 -3.34
N SER A 308 1.69 10.21 -2.34
CA SER A 308 0.27 9.93 -2.48
C SER A 308 -0.56 11.06 -1.88
N HIS A 309 -1.69 11.37 -2.50
CA HIS A 309 -2.66 12.38 -2.02
C HIS A 309 -4.08 12.05 -2.52
N LEU A 310 -5.07 12.79 -2.02
CA LEU A 310 -6.47 12.70 -2.49
C LEU A 310 -6.69 13.54 -3.74
#